data_6f7fffcf1c3a86055cec374719fa9d50
#
_entry.id   6f7fffcf1c3a86055cec374719fa9d50
#
_cell.length_a   1.000
_cell.length_b   1.000
_cell.length_c   1.000
_cell.angle_alpha   90.00
_cell.angle_beta   90.00
_cell.angle_gamma   90.00
#
_symmetry.space_group_name_H-M   'P 1'
#
loop_
_entity.id
_entity.type
_entity.pdbx_description
1 polymer ?
#
loop_
_entity_poly.entity_id
_entity_poly.type
_entity_poly.pdbx_seq_one_letter_code
_entity_poly.pdbx_strand_id
1 'polypeptide(L)'
;MSINDYKPRVIDQLLSRKLRGKGAVLIEGAKWCGKTSTGEQQAKSVIYMSDSARRDQYRIFVDSTPKVILDGETPRLIDEWQQTPKLWDMIRFEVDHRHGMGQFILTGSAVPAKLEELHHTGTGRIARLLMRPMSLWESGDSNGTISLKELFTSPKSIAAENNNDLQRISYLICRGGWPQAALLDDDEEIALDQAIDYYDAVVNADIQRVDGVERNPERVKRLMKSYARSQGTQTSLAEIRNDMLANDQSALDEKTVSSYLDALRKIFVIEDMPAWNPNLRSKTSIRTTDTRYFVDPSIATAALSIGPNDLMNDLNTLGLFFETLCVRDLRVFAQALDGNVFHYRDKTGLECDTVVHLRNGDYGLIEIKIGGDKLIEEGAANLKKLSQKIDTTKMKSPSFLMILTAVGSFAYRREDGVYVVPIGCLKD
;
A
#
# COMPACT_ATOMS: atom_id res chain seq x y z
N MET A 1 4.93 21.66 1.69
CA MET A 1 6.30 21.14 1.60
C MET A 1 7.08 22.05 0.68
N SER A 2 8.25 22.51 1.07
CA SER A 2 9.17 23.15 0.12
C SER A 2 9.80 22.04 -0.75
N ILE A 3 10.27 22.37 -1.97
CA ILE A 3 10.99 21.42 -2.84
C ILE A 3 12.20 20.80 -2.11
N ASN A 4 12.69 21.46 -1.07
CA ASN A 4 13.82 21.00 -0.24
C ASN A 4 13.48 19.89 0.76
N ASP A 5 12.20 19.61 1.02
CA ASP A 5 11.76 18.63 2.03
C ASP A 5 11.30 17.30 1.42
N TYR A 6 11.48 17.11 0.10
CA TYR A 6 11.08 15.86 -0.56
C TYR A 6 12.02 14.71 -0.18
N LYS A 7 11.47 13.66 0.42
CA LYS A 7 12.18 12.39 0.64
C LYS A 7 12.01 11.51 -0.62
N PRO A 8 13.09 11.04 -1.25
CA PRO A 8 13.02 10.16 -2.42
C PRO A 8 12.15 8.94 -2.17
N ARG A 9 11.36 8.57 -3.18
CA ARG A 9 10.43 7.45 -3.09
C ARG A 9 10.87 6.31 -4.01
N VAL A 10 10.65 5.09 -3.58
CA VAL A 10 10.89 3.89 -4.40
C VAL A 10 10.14 3.97 -5.74
N ILE A 11 8.97 4.57 -5.75
CA ILE A 11 8.15 4.75 -6.96
C ILE A 11 8.74 5.74 -7.98
N ASP A 12 9.70 6.60 -7.62
CA ASP A 12 10.28 7.61 -8.52
C ASP A 12 10.96 6.98 -9.74
N GLN A 13 11.69 5.88 -9.52
CA GLN A 13 12.34 5.15 -10.61
C GLN A 13 11.30 4.46 -11.50
N LEU A 14 10.20 3.96 -10.91
CA LEU A 14 9.10 3.37 -11.66
C LEU A 14 8.38 4.41 -12.52
N LEU A 15 8.11 5.59 -11.97
CA LEU A 15 7.51 6.71 -12.71
C LEU A 15 8.39 7.09 -13.90
N SER A 16 9.70 7.28 -13.69
CA SER A 16 10.65 7.57 -14.74
C SER A 16 10.68 6.48 -15.83
N ARG A 17 10.68 5.20 -15.43
CA ARG A 17 10.62 4.07 -16.34
C ARG A 17 9.32 4.05 -17.16
N LYS A 18 8.17 4.30 -16.52
CA LYS A 18 6.86 4.32 -17.19
C LYS A 18 6.73 5.48 -18.17
N LEU A 19 7.22 6.67 -17.82
CA LEU A 19 7.21 7.85 -18.71
C LEU A 19 8.04 7.62 -20.00
N ARG A 20 9.09 6.82 -19.96
CA ARG A 20 9.85 6.45 -21.16
C ARG A 20 9.10 5.51 -22.10
N GLY A 21 8.11 4.79 -21.61
CA GLY A 21 7.39 3.77 -22.39
C GLY A 21 5.90 4.05 -22.61
N LYS A 22 5.37 5.14 -22.06
CA LYS A 22 3.96 5.52 -22.15
C LYS A 22 3.79 7.01 -22.35
N GLY A 23 2.75 7.42 -23.06
CA GLY A 23 2.44 8.83 -23.28
C GLY A 23 1.98 9.53 -22.00
N ALA A 24 1.28 8.83 -21.12
CA ALA A 24 0.87 9.36 -19.82
C ALA A 24 1.03 8.32 -18.70
N VAL A 25 1.20 8.79 -17.46
CA VAL A 25 1.23 7.96 -16.24
C VAL A 25 0.30 8.55 -15.20
N LEU A 26 -0.64 7.74 -14.69
CA LEU A 26 -1.47 8.07 -13.55
C LEU A 26 -0.83 7.54 -12.27
N ILE A 27 -0.56 8.41 -11.32
CA ILE A 27 -0.18 8.07 -9.94
C ILE A 27 -1.47 8.10 -9.10
N GLU A 28 -1.91 6.94 -8.67
CA GLU A 28 -3.10 6.79 -7.82
C GLU A 28 -2.72 6.25 -6.44
N GLY A 29 -3.54 6.51 -5.42
CA GLY A 29 -3.27 6.08 -4.05
C GLY A 29 -3.96 6.96 -3.01
N ALA A 30 -3.82 6.59 -1.74
CA ALA A 30 -4.43 7.29 -0.62
C ALA A 30 -4.11 8.79 -0.62
N LYS A 31 -5.01 9.60 -0.09
CA LYS A 31 -4.69 11.01 0.16
C LYS A 31 -3.46 11.12 1.05
N TRP A 32 -2.71 12.21 0.89
CA TRP A 32 -1.52 12.54 1.69
C TRP A 32 -0.33 11.56 1.59
N CYS A 33 -0.37 10.54 0.73
CA CYS A 33 0.77 9.64 0.53
C CYS A 33 1.92 10.24 -0.32
N GLY A 34 1.77 11.48 -0.83
CA GLY A 34 2.84 12.22 -1.52
C GLY A 34 2.77 12.23 -3.04
N LYS A 35 1.63 11.86 -3.67
CA LYS A 35 1.48 11.76 -5.14
C LYS A 35 1.87 13.03 -5.90
N THR A 36 1.34 14.18 -5.46
CA THR A 36 1.61 15.48 -6.08
C THR A 36 3.10 15.79 -6.04
N SER A 37 3.72 15.70 -4.85
CA SER A 37 5.16 15.96 -4.69
C SER A 37 6.02 15.02 -5.53
N THR A 38 5.67 13.74 -5.63
CA THR A 38 6.36 12.77 -6.52
C THR A 38 6.19 13.14 -8.00
N GLY A 39 4.99 13.56 -8.41
CA GLY A 39 4.75 14.05 -9.78
C GLY A 39 5.56 15.29 -10.12
N GLU A 40 5.64 16.24 -9.20
CA GLU A 40 6.40 17.50 -9.33
C GLU A 40 7.90 17.26 -9.54
N GLN A 41 8.50 16.21 -8.95
CA GLN A 41 9.93 15.91 -9.14
C GLN A 41 10.30 15.62 -10.60
N GLN A 42 9.35 15.17 -11.41
CA GLN A 42 9.59 14.81 -12.81
C GLN A 42 8.85 15.69 -13.81
N ALA A 43 7.93 16.55 -13.34
CA ALA A 43 7.17 17.44 -14.19
C ALA A 43 7.98 18.70 -14.57
N LYS A 44 7.82 19.16 -15.83
CA LYS A 44 8.35 20.44 -16.30
C LYS A 44 7.31 21.56 -16.26
N SER A 45 6.04 21.21 -16.23
CA SER A 45 4.95 22.15 -16.00
C SER A 45 3.83 21.50 -15.20
N VAL A 46 3.08 22.29 -14.43
CA VAL A 46 2.07 21.79 -13.48
C VAL A 46 0.77 22.56 -13.62
N ILE A 47 -0.34 21.85 -13.53
CA ILE A 47 -1.69 22.40 -13.30
C ILE A 47 -2.31 21.68 -12.10
N TYR A 48 -2.79 22.48 -11.15
CA TYR A 48 -3.53 21.99 -9.98
C TYR A 48 -5.03 22.17 -10.22
N MET A 49 -5.74 21.09 -10.56
CA MET A 49 -7.20 21.16 -10.80
C MET A 49 -8.00 21.46 -9.53
N SER A 50 -7.37 21.32 -8.37
CA SER A 50 -7.92 21.64 -7.05
C SER A 50 -7.77 23.12 -6.63
N ASP A 51 -7.04 23.95 -7.41
CA ASP A 51 -6.87 25.37 -7.11
C ASP A 51 -8.24 26.08 -7.05
N SER A 52 -8.66 26.44 -5.85
CA SER A 52 -9.98 27.04 -5.60
C SER A 52 -10.19 28.36 -6.33
N ALA A 53 -9.11 29.11 -6.61
CA ALA A 53 -9.18 30.39 -7.32
C ALA A 53 -9.41 30.21 -8.83
N ARG A 54 -9.03 29.05 -9.39
CA ARG A 54 -9.04 28.80 -10.84
C ARG A 54 -9.92 27.61 -11.25
N ARG A 55 -10.43 26.84 -10.32
CA ARG A 55 -11.18 25.60 -10.57
C ARG A 55 -12.33 25.78 -11.57
N ASP A 56 -13.15 26.81 -11.40
CA ASP A 56 -14.29 27.05 -12.28
C ASP A 56 -13.83 27.51 -13.68
N GLN A 57 -12.75 28.28 -13.73
CA GLN A 57 -12.11 28.66 -14.99
C GLN A 57 -11.53 27.44 -15.73
N TYR A 58 -10.88 26.52 -15.02
CA TYR A 58 -10.36 25.30 -15.62
C TYR A 58 -11.46 24.39 -16.17
N ARG A 59 -12.61 24.31 -15.51
CA ARG A 59 -13.80 23.59 -16.05
C ARG A 59 -14.27 24.20 -17.35
N ILE A 60 -14.36 25.53 -17.42
CA ILE A 60 -14.73 26.22 -18.66
C ILE A 60 -13.69 25.94 -19.77
N PHE A 61 -12.40 25.99 -19.45
CA PHE A 61 -11.34 25.70 -20.42
C PHE A 61 -11.39 24.25 -20.93
N VAL A 62 -11.67 23.29 -20.08
CA VAL A 62 -11.82 21.89 -20.51
C VAL A 62 -12.97 21.75 -21.52
N ASP A 63 -14.07 22.47 -21.33
CA ASP A 63 -15.23 22.38 -22.24
C ASP A 63 -15.07 23.21 -23.51
N SER A 64 -14.37 24.37 -23.47
CA SER A 64 -14.28 25.31 -24.60
C SER A 64 -12.92 25.32 -25.31
N THR A 65 -11.83 25.24 -24.56
CA THR A 65 -10.47 25.42 -25.07
C THR A 65 -9.49 24.50 -24.33
N PRO A 66 -9.64 23.16 -24.43
CA PRO A 66 -8.86 22.19 -23.62
C PRO A 66 -7.35 22.32 -23.79
N LYS A 67 -6.87 22.87 -24.91
CA LYS A 67 -5.44 23.11 -25.12
C LYS A 67 -4.82 23.98 -24.04
N VAL A 68 -5.53 24.90 -23.42
CA VAL A 68 -5.02 25.71 -22.30
C VAL A 68 -4.58 24.83 -21.14
N ILE A 69 -5.28 23.72 -20.88
CA ILE A 69 -4.95 22.76 -19.83
C ILE A 69 -3.85 21.82 -20.30
N LEU A 70 -3.90 21.38 -21.56
CA LEU A 70 -3.04 20.28 -22.07
C LEU A 70 -1.70 20.77 -22.63
N ASP A 71 -1.59 22.03 -23.06
CA ASP A 71 -0.36 22.58 -23.60
C ASP A 71 0.56 23.12 -22.51
N GLY A 72 1.84 22.74 -22.60
CA GLY A 72 2.90 23.13 -21.67
C GLY A 72 4.14 22.25 -21.86
N GLU A 73 5.20 22.56 -21.14
CA GLU A 73 6.40 21.74 -21.14
C GLU A 73 6.10 20.35 -20.58
N THR A 74 6.63 19.31 -21.24
CA THR A 74 6.37 17.92 -20.88
C THR A 74 7.58 17.27 -20.21
N PRO A 75 7.37 16.38 -19.21
CA PRO A 75 6.10 15.89 -18.68
C PRO A 75 5.29 17.01 -18.02
N ARG A 76 3.97 17.06 -18.32
CA ARG A 76 3.05 18.00 -17.69
C ARG A 76 2.27 17.29 -16.60
N LEU A 77 2.36 17.79 -15.37
CA LEU A 77 1.56 17.30 -14.25
C LEU A 77 0.16 17.93 -14.28
N ILE A 78 -0.87 17.09 -14.24
CA ILE A 78 -2.27 17.48 -14.01
C ILE A 78 -2.70 16.85 -12.69
N ASP A 79 -2.66 17.67 -11.64
CA ASP A 79 -2.94 17.24 -10.27
C ASP A 79 -4.47 17.17 -10.01
N GLU A 80 -4.92 16.11 -9.32
CA GLU A 80 -6.33 15.82 -9.01
C GLU A 80 -7.24 15.79 -10.26
N TRP A 81 -6.78 15.12 -11.33
CA TRP A 81 -7.46 15.05 -12.64
C TRP A 81 -8.93 14.64 -12.55
N GLN A 82 -9.30 13.80 -11.56
CA GLN A 82 -10.67 13.28 -11.38
C GLN A 82 -11.68 14.37 -11.03
N GLN A 83 -11.26 15.59 -10.69
CA GLN A 83 -12.17 16.72 -10.54
C GLN A 83 -12.82 17.13 -11.85
N THR A 84 -12.23 16.74 -12.99
CA THR A 84 -12.78 16.97 -14.33
C THR A 84 -12.55 15.70 -15.19
N PRO A 85 -13.39 14.65 -15.05
CA PRO A 85 -13.18 13.34 -15.67
C PRO A 85 -12.99 13.36 -17.19
N LYS A 86 -13.58 14.33 -17.90
CA LYS A 86 -13.40 14.55 -19.35
C LYS A 86 -11.93 14.66 -19.77
N LEU A 87 -11.05 15.12 -18.90
CA LEU A 87 -9.59 15.20 -19.15
C LEU A 87 -8.98 13.86 -19.53
N TRP A 88 -9.52 12.76 -19.04
CA TRP A 88 -9.01 11.42 -19.34
C TRP A 88 -9.03 11.12 -20.84
N ASP A 89 -10.17 11.32 -21.47
CA ASP A 89 -10.31 11.05 -22.91
C ASP A 89 -9.54 12.06 -23.76
N MET A 90 -9.44 13.31 -23.32
CA MET A 90 -8.66 14.34 -23.98
C MET A 90 -7.16 14.03 -23.93
N ILE A 91 -6.63 13.63 -22.76
CA ILE A 91 -5.24 13.25 -22.59
C ILE A 91 -4.91 12.02 -23.45
N ARG A 92 -5.79 11.01 -23.46
CA ARG A 92 -5.64 9.85 -24.33
C ARG A 92 -5.55 10.27 -25.80
N PHE A 93 -6.43 11.17 -26.24
CA PHE A 93 -6.43 11.70 -27.60
C PHE A 93 -5.13 12.45 -27.93
N GLU A 94 -4.67 13.33 -27.04
CA GLU A 94 -3.42 14.07 -27.22
C GLU A 94 -2.21 13.14 -27.28
N VAL A 95 -2.14 12.11 -26.45
CA VAL A 95 -1.07 11.09 -26.47
C VAL A 95 -1.02 10.40 -27.84
N ASP A 96 -2.17 10.08 -28.44
CA ASP A 96 -2.22 9.46 -29.77
C ASP A 96 -1.74 10.42 -30.88
N HIS A 97 -2.04 11.72 -30.77
CA HIS A 97 -1.76 12.70 -31.83
C HIS A 97 -0.38 13.36 -31.72
N ARG A 98 0.16 13.50 -30.53
CA ARG A 98 1.52 14.08 -30.34
C ARG A 98 2.65 13.08 -30.60
N HIS A 99 2.33 11.78 -30.68
CA HIS A 99 3.26 10.67 -30.95
C HIS A 99 4.51 10.62 -30.05
N GLY A 100 4.46 11.24 -28.85
CA GLY A 100 5.55 11.32 -27.88
C GLY A 100 5.30 10.46 -26.63
N MET A 101 6.37 10.03 -25.97
CA MET A 101 6.30 9.41 -24.64
C MET A 101 6.53 10.46 -23.56
N GLY A 102 6.08 10.17 -22.31
CA GLY A 102 6.32 11.03 -21.16
C GLY A 102 5.67 12.41 -21.26
N GLN A 103 4.48 12.49 -21.87
CA GLN A 103 3.82 13.78 -22.07
C GLN A 103 3.07 14.26 -20.81
N PHE A 104 2.40 13.33 -20.11
CA PHE A 104 1.58 13.70 -18.97
C PHE A 104 1.85 12.82 -17.75
N ILE A 105 1.79 13.46 -16.59
CA ILE A 105 1.67 12.84 -15.27
C ILE A 105 0.31 13.26 -14.72
N LEU A 106 -0.47 12.30 -14.25
CA LEU A 106 -1.75 12.54 -13.61
C LEU A 106 -1.66 12.10 -12.15
N THR A 107 -2.28 12.82 -11.24
CA THR A 107 -2.46 12.34 -9.87
C THR A 107 -3.93 12.24 -9.53
N GLY A 108 -4.30 11.22 -8.73
CA GLY A 108 -5.66 11.03 -8.28
C GLY A 108 -5.73 10.30 -6.95
N SER A 109 -6.53 10.81 -6.03
CA SER A 109 -6.73 10.25 -4.69
C SER A 109 -7.99 9.39 -4.56
N ALA A 110 -8.75 9.25 -5.64
CA ALA A 110 -9.95 8.42 -5.70
C ALA A 110 -10.18 7.92 -7.12
N VAL A 111 -10.83 6.78 -7.24
CA VAL A 111 -11.41 6.33 -8.51
C VAL A 111 -12.60 7.24 -8.83
N PRO A 112 -12.73 7.82 -10.04
CA PRO A 112 -13.85 8.69 -10.38
C PRO A 112 -15.20 8.05 -10.09
N ALA A 113 -16.11 8.81 -9.49
CA ALA A 113 -17.44 8.34 -9.12
C ALA A 113 -18.27 7.89 -10.32
N LYS A 114 -18.04 8.54 -11.47
CA LYS A 114 -18.75 8.29 -12.72
C LYS A 114 -17.81 7.71 -13.77
N LEU A 115 -17.49 6.42 -13.63
CA LEU A 115 -16.72 5.69 -14.64
C LEU A 115 -17.42 5.67 -16.01
N GLU A 116 -18.74 5.86 -16.05
CA GLU A 116 -19.56 5.95 -17.27
C GLU A 116 -19.23 7.20 -18.11
N GLU A 117 -18.68 8.25 -17.50
CA GLU A 117 -18.20 9.45 -18.22
C GLU A 117 -16.83 9.18 -18.91
N LEU A 118 -16.17 8.06 -18.62
CA LEU A 118 -14.93 7.64 -19.26
C LEU A 118 -15.27 6.72 -20.43
N HIS A 119 -15.29 7.25 -21.65
CA HIS A 119 -15.61 6.46 -22.85
C HIS A 119 -14.52 5.45 -23.21
N HIS A 120 -13.31 5.62 -22.67
CA HIS A 120 -12.16 4.76 -22.97
C HIS A 120 -11.32 4.43 -21.72
N THR A 121 -10.80 3.20 -21.67
CA THR A 121 -10.00 2.71 -20.52
C THR A 121 -8.58 3.31 -20.45
N GLY A 122 -8.11 4.00 -21.48
CA GLY A 122 -6.73 4.48 -21.60
C GLY A 122 -5.70 3.37 -21.88
N THR A 123 -6.17 2.13 -22.12
CA THR A 123 -5.31 0.96 -22.35
C THR A 123 -4.26 1.24 -23.43
N GLY A 124 -3.01 0.94 -23.15
CA GLY A 124 -1.87 1.14 -24.05
C GLY A 124 -1.26 2.55 -24.01
N ARG A 125 -2.00 3.59 -23.63
CA ARG A 125 -1.60 5.01 -23.63
C ARG A 125 -1.23 5.50 -22.23
N ILE A 126 -2.05 5.15 -21.24
CA ILE A 126 -1.91 5.61 -19.87
C ILE A 126 -1.51 4.42 -19.00
N ALA A 127 -0.36 4.51 -18.35
CA ALA A 127 0.04 3.55 -17.32
C ALA A 127 -0.50 3.98 -15.96
N ARG A 128 -0.75 3.01 -15.08
CA ARG A 128 -1.15 3.27 -13.69
C ARG A 128 -0.01 2.87 -12.75
N LEU A 129 0.21 3.68 -11.73
CA LEU A 129 1.14 3.42 -10.63
C LEU A 129 0.40 3.65 -9.32
N LEU A 130 0.30 2.61 -8.51
CA LEU A 130 -0.25 2.74 -7.16
C LEU A 130 0.86 3.22 -6.22
N MET A 131 0.64 4.38 -5.60
CA MET A 131 1.51 4.95 -4.60
C MET A 131 0.94 4.70 -3.21
N ARG A 132 1.74 4.08 -2.35
CA ARG A 132 1.38 3.79 -0.96
C ARG A 132 2.02 4.81 -0.01
N PRO A 133 1.61 4.85 1.27
CA PRO A 133 2.39 5.52 2.31
C PRO A 133 3.86 5.08 2.28
N MET A 134 4.74 5.83 2.90
CA MET A 134 6.19 5.55 2.89
C MET A 134 6.50 4.24 3.61
N SER A 135 7.41 3.45 3.03
CA SER A 135 8.08 2.36 3.75
C SER A 135 9.04 2.92 4.81
N LEU A 136 9.50 2.09 5.74
CA LEU A 136 10.51 2.49 6.72
C LEU A 136 11.83 2.93 6.05
N TRP A 137 12.16 2.36 4.90
CA TRP A 137 13.30 2.82 4.09
C TRP A 137 13.11 4.24 3.56
N GLU A 138 11.96 4.54 2.99
CA GLU A 138 11.65 5.86 2.44
C GLU A 138 11.55 6.94 3.53
N SER A 139 11.04 6.60 4.71
CA SER A 139 10.98 7.53 5.85
C SER A 139 12.32 7.73 6.57
N GLY A 140 13.30 6.82 6.36
CA GLY A 140 14.61 6.87 6.99
C GLY A 140 14.70 6.06 8.29
N ASP A 141 13.69 5.25 8.61
CA ASP A 141 13.63 4.39 9.80
C ASP A 141 14.21 2.99 9.55
N SER A 142 14.56 2.67 8.30
CA SER A 142 15.38 1.52 7.93
C SER A 142 16.73 1.99 7.41
N ASN A 143 17.82 1.31 7.80
CA ASN A 143 19.15 1.60 7.28
C ASN A 143 19.38 1.05 5.85
N GLY A 144 18.47 0.22 5.34
CA GLY A 144 18.48 -0.31 3.98
C GLY A 144 19.70 -1.17 3.64
N THR A 145 20.35 -1.78 4.62
CA THR A 145 21.54 -2.62 4.39
C THR A 145 21.20 -3.91 3.67
N ILE A 146 19.97 -4.42 3.84
CA ILE A 146 19.47 -5.63 3.21
C ILE A 146 18.52 -5.24 2.08
N SER A 147 18.86 -5.59 0.84
CA SER A 147 18.02 -5.34 -0.33
C SER A 147 17.15 -6.56 -0.64
N LEU A 148 15.82 -6.36 -0.75
CA LEU A 148 14.90 -7.41 -1.19
C LEU A 148 15.28 -7.93 -2.60
N LYS A 149 15.72 -7.04 -3.48
CA LYS A 149 16.23 -7.39 -4.81
C LYS A 149 17.42 -8.34 -4.75
N GLU A 150 18.38 -8.07 -3.85
CA GLU A 150 19.56 -8.92 -3.68
C GLU A 150 19.20 -10.30 -3.13
N LEU A 151 18.19 -10.41 -2.27
CA LEU A 151 17.69 -11.70 -1.79
C LEU A 151 17.21 -12.61 -2.93
N PHE A 152 16.67 -12.05 -4.02
CA PHE A 152 16.31 -12.80 -5.22
C PHE A 152 17.51 -13.25 -6.06
N THR A 153 18.64 -12.58 -5.97
CA THR A 153 19.83 -12.82 -6.80
C THR A 153 20.97 -13.53 -6.07
N SER A 154 20.68 -14.09 -4.89
CA SER A 154 21.64 -14.77 -4.00
C SER A 154 22.65 -13.83 -3.33
N PRO A 155 22.32 -13.26 -2.19
CA PRO A 155 23.23 -12.41 -1.44
C PRO A 155 24.48 -13.19 -0.98
N LYS A 156 25.65 -12.60 -1.13
CA LYS A 156 26.93 -13.24 -0.78
C LYS A 156 27.07 -13.45 0.74
N SER A 157 26.62 -12.50 1.53
CA SER A 157 26.44 -12.58 2.98
C SER A 157 25.44 -11.53 3.41
N ILE A 158 24.66 -11.82 4.44
CA ILE A 158 23.90 -10.78 5.10
C ILE A 158 24.45 -10.57 6.51
N ALA A 159 24.80 -9.31 6.82
CA ALA A 159 25.14 -8.85 8.14
C ALA A 159 24.77 -7.37 8.19
N ALA A 160 23.79 -7.04 9.01
CA ALA A 160 23.31 -5.66 9.17
C ALA A 160 22.91 -5.46 10.62
N GLU A 161 23.33 -4.37 11.21
CA GLU A 161 22.90 -3.97 12.55
C GLU A 161 21.54 -3.30 12.48
N ASN A 162 20.68 -3.56 13.45
CA ASN A 162 19.38 -2.93 13.63
C ASN A 162 19.35 -2.21 14.98
N ASN A 163 18.88 -0.96 14.94
CA ASN A 163 18.77 -0.11 16.12
C ASN A 163 17.31 0.08 16.60
N ASN A 164 16.34 -0.45 15.89
CA ASN A 164 14.94 -0.34 16.28
C ASN A 164 14.62 -1.35 17.38
N ASP A 165 14.17 -0.86 18.51
CA ASP A 165 13.57 -1.64 19.57
C ASP A 165 12.05 -1.74 19.43
N LEU A 166 11.39 -2.46 20.32
CA LEU A 166 9.96 -2.67 20.28
C LEU A 166 9.16 -1.37 20.51
N GLN A 167 9.70 -0.46 21.32
CA GLN A 167 9.06 0.83 21.58
C GLN A 167 9.08 1.71 20.32
N ARG A 168 10.23 1.76 19.61
CA ARG A 168 10.32 2.47 18.33
C ARG A 168 9.38 1.86 17.29
N ILE A 169 9.30 0.53 17.18
CA ILE A 169 8.38 -0.14 16.25
C ILE A 169 6.91 0.19 16.59
N SER A 170 6.53 0.17 17.88
CA SER A 170 5.18 0.54 18.31
C SER A 170 4.83 1.98 17.93
N TYR A 171 5.77 2.90 18.10
CA TYR A 171 5.63 4.28 17.66
C TYR A 171 5.48 4.37 16.13
N LEU A 172 6.35 3.71 15.35
CA LEU A 172 6.31 3.73 13.89
C LEU A 172 5.00 3.14 13.31
N ILE A 173 4.42 2.15 13.98
CA ILE A 173 3.10 1.61 13.64
C ILE A 173 2.03 2.68 13.80
N CYS A 174 2.04 3.44 14.90
CA CYS A 174 1.05 4.48 15.19
C CYS A 174 1.28 5.75 14.35
N ARG A 175 2.53 6.15 14.11
CA ARG A 175 2.88 7.29 13.26
C ARG A 175 2.48 7.04 11.79
N GLY A 176 2.67 5.83 11.32
CA GLY A 176 2.47 5.45 9.93
C GLY A 176 3.53 5.99 8.96
N GLY A 177 3.31 5.70 7.68
CA GLY A 177 4.17 6.11 6.56
C GLY A 177 3.70 7.39 5.85
N TRP A 178 2.99 8.29 6.52
CA TRP A 178 2.56 9.56 5.96
C TRP A 178 3.75 10.52 5.82
N PRO A 179 4.02 11.09 4.63
CA PRO A 179 5.19 11.96 4.43
C PRO A 179 5.29 13.10 5.45
N GLN A 180 4.16 13.73 5.79
CA GLN A 180 4.15 14.81 6.77
C GLN A 180 4.54 14.31 8.17
N ALA A 181 4.02 13.16 8.60
CA ALA A 181 4.39 12.56 9.87
C ALA A 181 5.88 12.19 9.92
N ALA A 182 6.43 11.65 8.81
CA ALA A 182 7.84 11.31 8.72
C ALA A 182 8.80 12.53 8.69
N LEU A 183 8.28 13.72 8.32
CA LEU A 183 9.04 14.98 8.39
C LEU A 183 8.97 15.64 9.77
N LEU A 184 7.94 15.32 10.56
CA LEU A 184 7.72 15.85 11.92
C LEU A 184 8.20 14.87 13.00
N ASP A 185 9.03 13.89 12.66
CA ASP A 185 9.48 12.81 13.56
C ASP A 185 10.28 13.32 14.78
N ASP A 186 10.78 14.55 14.76
CA ASP A 186 11.40 15.23 15.90
C ASP A 186 10.39 15.64 16.99
N ASP A 187 9.08 15.66 16.66
CA ASP A 187 7.96 15.92 17.58
C ASP A 187 6.95 14.77 17.47
N GLU A 188 7.15 13.75 18.32
CA GLU A 188 6.38 12.51 18.26
C GLU A 188 4.88 12.72 18.42
N GLU A 189 4.44 13.67 19.26
CA GLU A 189 3.02 13.96 19.50
C GLU A 189 2.37 14.52 18.23
N ILE A 190 2.99 15.51 17.60
CA ILE A 190 2.48 16.11 16.36
C ILE A 190 2.53 15.08 15.20
N ALA A 191 3.55 14.22 15.17
CA ALA A 191 3.66 13.18 14.15
C ALA A 191 2.54 12.13 14.27
N LEU A 192 2.17 11.75 15.50
CA LEU A 192 1.06 10.81 15.75
C LEU A 192 -0.30 11.42 15.38
N ASP A 193 -0.51 12.71 15.62
CA ASP A 193 -1.75 13.41 15.27
C ASP A 193 -2.08 13.31 13.78
N GLN A 194 -1.06 13.23 12.90
CA GLN A 194 -1.28 13.13 11.46
C GLN A 194 -2.12 11.91 11.05
N ALA A 195 -1.94 10.78 11.72
CA ALA A 195 -2.72 9.57 11.45
C ALA A 195 -4.16 9.67 11.99
N ILE A 196 -4.34 10.34 13.12
CA ILE A 196 -5.65 10.59 13.73
C ILE A 196 -6.46 11.54 12.84
N ASP A 197 -5.85 12.65 12.41
CA ASP A 197 -6.46 13.62 11.50
C ASP A 197 -6.84 12.99 10.15
N TYR A 198 -5.97 12.10 9.62
CA TYR A 198 -6.26 11.35 8.41
C TYR A 198 -7.49 10.45 8.59
N TYR A 199 -7.54 9.68 9.68
CA TYR A 199 -8.68 8.82 10.00
C TYR A 199 -9.98 9.63 10.11
N ASP A 200 -9.96 10.75 10.81
CA ASP A 200 -11.12 11.62 10.97
C ASP A 200 -11.58 12.23 9.63
N ALA A 201 -10.65 12.62 8.78
CA ALA A 201 -10.98 13.09 7.43
C ALA A 201 -11.62 12.00 6.55
N VAL A 202 -11.12 10.75 6.63
CA VAL A 202 -11.72 9.60 5.92
C VAL A 202 -13.15 9.37 6.37
N VAL A 203 -13.39 9.32 7.68
CA VAL A 203 -14.71 9.03 8.28
C VAL A 203 -15.73 10.12 7.96
N ASN A 204 -15.34 11.39 8.13
CA ASN A 204 -16.29 12.50 8.13
C ASN A 204 -16.45 13.17 6.76
N ALA A 205 -15.48 13.00 5.84
CA ALA A 205 -15.50 13.72 4.58
C ALA A 205 -15.24 12.84 3.34
N ASP A 206 -14.17 12.06 3.34
CA ASP A 206 -13.69 11.46 2.09
C ASP A 206 -14.58 10.33 1.59
N ILE A 207 -15.06 9.47 2.48
CA ILE A 207 -15.94 8.35 2.10
C ILE A 207 -17.28 8.81 1.51
N GLN A 208 -17.75 10.03 1.85
CA GLN A 208 -18.97 10.62 1.31
C GLN A 208 -18.80 11.08 -0.14
N ARG A 209 -17.58 11.44 -0.53
CA ARG A 209 -17.28 12.04 -1.83
C ARG A 209 -16.96 11.03 -2.92
N VAL A 210 -16.83 9.74 -2.56
CA VAL A 210 -16.35 8.69 -3.49
C VAL A 210 -17.31 8.46 -4.65
N ASP A 211 -18.60 8.32 -4.36
CA ASP A 211 -19.62 7.90 -5.32
C ASP A 211 -20.95 8.62 -5.15
N GLY A 212 -20.98 9.70 -4.36
CA GLY A 212 -22.17 10.49 -4.09
C GLY A 212 -23.21 9.79 -3.19
N VAL A 213 -22.87 8.63 -2.63
CA VAL A 213 -23.72 7.91 -1.66
C VAL A 213 -23.49 8.47 -0.27
N GLU A 214 -24.54 8.98 0.36
CA GLU A 214 -24.47 9.44 1.75
C GLU A 214 -24.28 8.25 2.69
N ARG A 215 -23.22 8.28 3.49
CA ARG A 215 -22.87 7.24 4.47
C ARG A 215 -22.88 7.81 5.87
N ASN A 216 -23.50 7.07 6.79
CA ASN A 216 -23.53 7.45 8.19
C ASN A 216 -22.13 7.35 8.81
N PRO A 217 -21.51 8.45 9.31
CA PRO A 217 -20.16 8.45 9.88
C PRO A 217 -19.99 7.46 11.04
N GLU A 218 -21.01 7.29 11.90
CA GLU A 218 -20.93 6.35 13.01
C GLU A 218 -20.88 4.89 12.53
N ARG A 219 -21.56 4.56 11.43
CA ARG A 219 -21.42 3.23 10.80
C ARG A 219 -20.03 3.06 10.19
N VAL A 220 -19.46 4.11 9.57
CA VAL A 220 -18.09 4.10 9.06
C VAL A 220 -17.09 3.85 10.18
N LYS A 221 -17.21 4.56 11.31
CA LYS A 221 -16.36 4.34 12.49
C LYS A 221 -16.42 2.90 12.99
N ARG A 222 -17.63 2.34 13.13
CA ARG A 222 -17.82 0.95 13.57
C ARG A 222 -17.21 -0.05 12.57
N LEU A 223 -17.40 0.18 11.28
CA LEU A 223 -16.77 -0.65 10.24
C LEU A 223 -15.26 -0.60 10.33
N MET A 224 -14.66 0.60 10.37
CA MET A 224 -13.21 0.75 10.44
C MET A 224 -12.64 0.17 11.73
N LYS A 225 -13.36 0.26 12.87
CA LYS A 225 -12.99 -0.37 14.12
C LYS A 225 -13.03 -1.90 14.05
N SER A 226 -14.08 -2.47 13.45
CA SER A 226 -14.17 -3.92 13.21
C SER A 226 -13.08 -4.41 12.26
N TYR A 227 -12.84 -3.65 11.20
CA TYR A 227 -11.81 -3.95 10.22
C TYR A 227 -10.39 -3.84 10.82
N ALA A 228 -10.15 -2.89 11.74
CA ALA A 228 -8.89 -2.76 12.48
C ALA A 228 -8.59 -4.01 13.33
N ARG A 229 -9.60 -4.57 13.99
CA ARG A 229 -9.48 -5.83 14.75
C ARG A 229 -9.26 -7.06 13.86
N SER A 230 -9.56 -6.93 12.57
CA SER A 230 -9.44 -8.01 11.58
C SER A 230 -8.15 -7.94 10.74
N GLN A 231 -7.21 -7.04 11.07
CA GLN A 231 -5.93 -6.94 10.36
C GLN A 231 -5.17 -8.27 10.39
N GLY A 232 -4.50 -8.63 9.28
CA GLY A 232 -3.77 -9.88 9.17
C GLY A 232 -4.65 -11.14 9.16
N THR A 233 -5.98 -11.02 9.09
CA THR A 233 -6.89 -12.17 9.13
C THR A 233 -7.75 -12.30 7.88
N GLN A 234 -8.32 -13.49 7.67
CA GLN A 234 -9.26 -13.79 6.58
C GLN A 234 -10.73 -13.65 7.03
N THR A 235 -11.02 -12.62 7.83
CA THR A 235 -12.36 -12.37 8.37
C THR A 235 -13.39 -12.16 7.27
N SER A 236 -14.52 -12.85 7.35
CA SER A 236 -15.63 -12.77 6.39
C SER A 236 -16.46 -11.48 6.58
N LEU A 237 -17.23 -11.13 5.55
CA LEU A 237 -18.20 -10.01 5.64
C LEU A 237 -19.23 -10.22 6.73
N ALA A 238 -19.67 -11.46 6.94
CA ALA A 238 -20.63 -11.82 7.98
C ALA A 238 -20.05 -11.58 9.38
N GLU A 239 -18.79 -11.94 9.61
CA GLU A 239 -18.11 -11.70 10.89
C GLU A 239 -17.92 -10.20 11.14
N ILE A 240 -17.47 -9.41 10.14
CA ILE A 240 -17.36 -7.95 10.23
C ILE A 240 -18.74 -7.35 10.58
N ARG A 241 -19.80 -7.76 9.86
CA ARG A 241 -21.17 -7.30 10.13
C ARG A 241 -21.59 -7.60 11.56
N ASN A 242 -21.37 -8.83 12.03
CA ASN A 242 -21.76 -9.25 13.38
C ASN A 242 -21.02 -8.45 14.45
N ASP A 243 -19.72 -8.17 14.23
CA ASP A 243 -18.95 -7.31 15.14
C ASP A 243 -19.46 -5.86 15.17
N MET A 244 -19.86 -5.32 14.02
CA MET A 244 -20.47 -3.98 13.93
C MET A 244 -21.82 -3.90 14.68
N LEU A 245 -22.56 -5.00 14.72
CA LEU A 245 -23.88 -5.09 15.35
C LEU A 245 -23.84 -5.45 16.84
N ALA A 246 -22.70 -5.84 17.39
CA ALA A 246 -22.58 -6.33 18.76
C ALA A 246 -23.17 -5.36 19.82
N ASN A 247 -23.30 -4.07 19.49
CA ASN A 247 -23.86 -3.03 20.35
C ASN A 247 -24.91 -2.14 19.65
N ASP A 248 -25.52 -2.64 18.56
CA ASP A 248 -26.48 -1.85 17.77
C ASP A 248 -27.69 -2.69 17.35
N GLN A 249 -28.91 -2.19 17.65
CA GLN A 249 -30.17 -2.82 17.23
C GLN A 249 -30.60 -2.44 15.80
N SER A 250 -29.78 -1.64 15.08
CA SER A 250 -30.11 -1.23 13.71
C SER A 250 -29.90 -2.40 12.72
N ALA A 251 -30.85 -2.58 11.82
CA ALA A 251 -30.70 -3.55 10.74
C ALA A 251 -29.52 -3.16 9.83
N LEU A 252 -28.55 -4.05 9.67
CA LEU A 252 -27.40 -3.92 8.79
C LEU A 252 -27.29 -5.21 7.97
N ASP A 253 -27.29 -5.10 6.65
CA ASP A 253 -27.09 -6.23 5.75
C ASP A 253 -25.64 -6.29 5.23
N GLU A 254 -25.25 -7.45 4.71
CA GLU A 254 -23.89 -7.65 4.16
C GLU A 254 -23.63 -6.79 2.91
N LYS A 255 -24.68 -6.45 2.15
CA LYS A 255 -24.55 -5.58 0.97
C LYS A 255 -24.14 -4.17 1.38
N THR A 256 -24.70 -3.68 2.48
CA THR A 256 -24.31 -2.38 3.05
C THR A 256 -22.84 -2.41 3.52
N VAL A 257 -22.43 -3.45 4.24
CA VAL A 257 -21.01 -3.61 4.65
C VAL A 257 -20.09 -3.65 3.43
N SER A 258 -20.43 -4.44 2.41
CA SER A 258 -19.67 -4.51 1.16
C SER A 258 -19.56 -3.14 0.47
N SER A 259 -20.66 -2.39 0.38
CA SER A 259 -20.67 -1.04 -0.21
C SER A 259 -19.73 -0.07 0.52
N TYR A 260 -19.68 -0.15 1.86
CA TYR A 260 -18.77 0.69 2.65
C TYR A 260 -17.31 0.28 2.45
N LEU A 261 -17.01 -1.03 2.41
CA LEU A 261 -15.66 -1.55 2.11
C LEU A 261 -15.22 -1.15 0.70
N ASP A 262 -16.12 -1.23 -0.28
CA ASP A 262 -15.82 -0.84 -1.66
C ASP A 262 -15.53 0.67 -1.77
N ALA A 263 -16.22 1.50 -0.98
CA ALA A 263 -15.90 2.91 -0.89
C ALA A 263 -14.50 3.16 -0.31
N LEU A 264 -14.13 2.46 0.78
CA LEU A 264 -12.80 2.55 1.37
C LEU A 264 -11.69 2.07 0.41
N ARG A 265 -11.96 1.03 -0.42
CA ARG A 265 -11.04 0.59 -1.48
C ARG A 265 -10.88 1.65 -2.57
N LYS A 266 -11.96 2.30 -2.98
CA LYS A 266 -11.94 3.35 -4.02
C LYS A 266 -11.14 4.59 -3.63
N ILE A 267 -10.97 4.86 -2.33
CA ILE A 267 -10.12 5.92 -1.80
C ILE A 267 -8.78 5.40 -1.28
N PHE A 268 -8.44 4.15 -1.59
CA PHE A 268 -7.16 3.53 -1.24
C PHE A 268 -6.85 3.48 0.26
N VAL A 269 -7.87 3.37 1.11
CA VAL A 269 -7.73 3.17 2.57
C VAL A 269 -7.52 1.70 2.91
N ILE A 270 -8.15 0.82 2.13
CA ILE A 270 -8.05 -0.64 2.26
C ILE A 270 -7.34 -1.22 1.04
N GLU A 271 -6.40 -2.11 1.29
CA GLU A 271 -5.73 -2.93 0.28
C GLU A 271 -5.62 -4.37 0.80
N ASP A 272 -6.66 -5.18 0.57
CA ASP A 272 -6.66 -6.60 0.94
C ASP A 272 -5.56 -7.37 0.19
N MET A 273 -5.05 -8.44 0.78
CA MET A 273 -3.98 -9.25 0.20
C MET A 273 -4.54 -10.55 -0.36
N PRO A 274 -4.42 -10.80 -1.68
CA PRO A 274 -4.94 -12.00 -2.32
C PRO A 274 -4.14 -13.25 -1.95
N ALA A 275 -4.80 -14.40 -2.07
CA ALA A 275 -4.17 -15.69 -1.86
C ALA A 275 -3.21 -16.05 -3.00
N TRP A 276 -2.04 -16.58 -2.64
CA TRP A 276 -1.08 -17.14 -3.59
C TRP A 276 -1.46 -18.55 -3.99
N ASN A 277 -1.42 -18.84 -5.30
CA ASN A 277 -1.59 -20.18 -5.83
C ASN A 277 -0.30 -20.63 -6.54
N PRO A 278 0.49 -21.54 -5.95
CA PRO A 278 1.71 -22.06 -6.56
C PRO A 278 1.46 -22.85 -7.85
N ASN A 279 0.25 -23.36 -8.05
CA ASN A 279 -0.09 -24.18 -9.20
C ASN A 279 -1.05 -23.45 -10.14
N LEU A 280 -0.56 -22.78 -11.17
CA LEU A 280 -1.33 -22.00 -12.14
C LEU A 280 -2.54 -22.72 -12.75
N ARG A 281 -2.54 -24.05 -12.78
CA ARG A 281 -3.60 -24.89 -13.33
C ARG A 281 -4.27 -25.81 -12.30
N SER A 282 -3.88 -25.74 -11.04
CA SER A 282 -4.46 -26.59 -10.01
C SER A 282 -5.79 -26.01 -9.53
N LYS A 283 -6.82 -26.84 -9.59
CA LYS A 283 -8.11 -26.59 -8.91
C LYS A 283 -8.06 -26.99 -7.43
N THR A 284 -6.88 -27.32 -6.89
CA THR A 284 -6.72 -27.67 -5.47
C THR A 284 -7.13 -26.46 -4.65
N SER A 285 -8.08 -26.66 -3.76
CA SER A 285 -8.67 -25.60 -2.96
C SER A 285 -7.66 -25.05 -1.94
N ILE A 286 -6.90 -24.08 -2.41
CA ILE A 286 -6.28 -23.05 -1.58
C ILE A 286 -7.42 -22.19 -1.08
N ARG A 287 -7.36 -21.76 0.16
CA ARG A 287 -8.30 -20.77 0.65
C ARG A 287 -8.09 -19.49 -0.15
N THR A 288 -9.12 -19.04 -0.85
CA THR A 288 -9.06 -17.90 -1.78
C THR A 288 -9.55 -16.61 -1.14
N THR A 289 -9.90 -16.63 0.14
CA THR A 289 -10.34 -15.43 0.88
C THR A 289 -9.14 -14.53 1.09
N ASP A 290 -9.29 -13.26 0.71
CA ASP A 290 -8.25 -12.25 0.91
C ASP A 290 -8.00 -11.98 2.40
N THR A 291 -6.75 -11.74 2.76
CA THR A 291 -6.39 -11.25 4.11
C THR A 291 -6.62 -9.75 4.18
N ARG A 292 -7.20 -9.29 5.28
CA ARG A 292 -7.64 -7.91 5.49
C ARG A 292 -6.50 -7.01 5.91
N TYR A 293 -6.28 -5.92 5.15
CA TYR A 293 -5.29 -4.91 5.49
C TYR A 293 -5.78 -3.50 5.18
N PHE A 294 -5.55 -2.58 6.11
CA PHE A 294 -5.43 -1.18 5.73
C PHE A 294 -4.14 -0.96 4.93
N VAL A 295 -4.10 0.12 4.16
CA VAL A 295 -2.91 0.50 3.39
C VAL A 295 -1.75 0.91 4.30
N ASP A 296 -2.04 1.28 5.55
CA ASP A 296 -1.09 1.68 6.59
C ASP A 296 -1.62 1.29 7.98
N PRO A 297 -0.78 0.74 8.89
CA PRO A 297 -1.22 0.29 10.20
C PRO A 297 -1.71 1.43 11.11
N SER A 298 -1.28 2.66 10.91
CA SER A 298 -1.69 3.82 11.69
C SER A 298 -3.19 4.12 11.58
N ILE A 299 -3.82 3.72 10.47
CA ILE A 299 -5.27 3.82 10.32
C ILE A 299 -5.97 2.89 11.32
N ALA A 300 -5.42 1.70 11.57
CA ALA A 300 -5.98 0.75 12.52
C ALA A 300 -5.83 1.25 13.97
N THR A 301 -4.67 1.79 14.34
CA THR A 301 -4.45 2.35 15.69
C THR A 301 -5.35 3.55 15.95
N ALA A 302 -5.50 4.45 14.97
CA ALA A 302 -6.45 5.58 15.06
C ALA A 302 -7.91 5.11 15.19
N ALA A 303 -8.33 4.12 14.39
CA ALA A 303 -9.68 3.56 14.46
C ALA A 303 -10.00 2.90 15.80
N LEU A 304 -9.00 2.31 16.46
CA LEU A 304 -9.14 1.71 17.80
C LEU A 304 -8.91 2.72 18.92
N SER A 305 -8.45 3.92 18.62
CA SER A 305 -8.08 4.95 19.61
C SER A 305 -6.98 4.46 20.57
N ILE A 306 -5.96 3.79 20.04
CA ILE A 306 -4.83 3.26 20.81
C ILE A 306 -3.52 3.91 20.35
N GLY A 307 -2.58 4.03 21.30
CA GLY A 307 -1.26 4.60 21.09
C GLY A 307 -0.12 3.57 21.23
N PRO A 308 1.13 4.02 21.13
CA PRO A 308 2.31 3.13 21.24
C PRO A 308 2.36 2.34 22.55
N ASN A 309 1.97 2.96 23.67
CA ASN A 309 1.96 2.30 24.98
C ASN A 309 0.91 1.18 25.08
N ASP A 310 -0.25 1.34 24.43
CA ASP A 310 -1.27 0.29 24.39
C ASP A 310 -0.76 -0.93 23.63
N LEU A 311 -0.04 -0.71 22.52
CA LEU A 311 0.58 -1.79 21.74
C LEU A 311 1.67 -2.52 22.55
N MET A 312 2.45 -1.80 23.36
CA MET A 312 3.45 -2.40 24.25
C MET A 312 2.81 -3.27 25.34
N ASN A 313 1.58 -2.97 25.77
CA ASN A 313 0.83 -3.74 26.74
C ASN A 313 0.07 -4.94 26.12
N ASP A 314 -0.13 -4.96 24.81
CA ASP A 314 -0.79 -6.06 24.07
C ASP A 314 0.07 -6.49 22.86
N LEU A 315 1.01 -7.39 23.10
CA LEU A 315 1.93 -7.91 22.08
C LEU A 315 1.22 -8.70 20.96
N ASN A 316 0.01 -9.22 21.19
CA ASN A 316 -0.77 -9.89 20.16
C ASN A 316 -1.28 -8.87 19.14
N THR A 317 -1.88 -7.78 19.61
CA THR A 317 -2.33 -6.67 18.74
C THR A 317 -1.12 -6.00 18.05
N LEU A 318 -0.01 -5.81 18.78
CA LEU A 318 1.23 -5.31 18.18
C LEU A 318 1.70 -6.21 17.04
N GLY A 319 1.66 -7.52 17.20
CA GLY A 319 2.03 -8.49 16.16
C GLY A 319 1.21 -8.34 14.88
N LEU A 320 -0.11 -8.20 14.99
CA LEU A 320 -1.00 -8.00 13.84
C LEU A 320 -0.74 -6.68 13.11
N PHE A 321 -0.46 -5.61 13.85
CA PHE A 321 -0.17 -4.31 13.23
C PHE A 321 1.25 -4.21 12.71
N PHE A 322 2.18 -4.91 13.32
CA PHE A 322 3.52 -5.10 12.77
C PHE A 322 3.47 -5.86 11.43
N GLU A 323 2.63 -6.89 11.32
CA GLU A 323 2.41 -7.58 10.05
C GLU A 323 1.87 -6.62 8.99
N THR A 324 0.89 -5.76 9.34
CA THR A 324 0.37 -4.73 8.42
C THR A 324 1.47 -3.77 7.96
N LEU A 325 2.37 -3.34 8.86
CA LEU A 325 3.52 -2.51 8.53
C LEU A 325 4.46 -3.21 7.55
N CYS A 326 4.83 -4.46 7.83
CA CYS A 326 5.68 -5.27 6.94
C CYS A 326 5.05 -5.47 5.56
N VAL A 327 3.76 -5.79 5.50
CA VAL A 327 3.03 -5.96 4.24
C VAL A 327 3.03 -4.66 3.41
N ARG A 328 2.84 -3.48 4.05
CA ARG A 328 2.97 -2.18 3.38
C ARG A 328 4.34 -2.03 2.72
N ASP A 329 5.42 -2.26 3.47
CA ASP A 329 6.79 -2.11 3.00
C ASP A 329 7.12 -3.12 1.90
N LEU A 330 6.77 -4.38 2.09
CA LEU A 330 6.97 -5.42 1.08
C LEU A 330 6.22 -5.14 -0.22
N ARG A 331 5.03 -4.52 -0.17
CA ARG A 331 4.29 -4.08 -1.36
C ARG A 331 5.01 -2.95 -2.11
N VAL A 332 5.59 -1.99 -1.38
CA VAL A 332 6.40 -0.92 -1.98
C VAL A 332 7.60 -1.51 -2.70
N PHE A 333 8.34 -2.39 -2.04
CA PHE A 333 9.55 -3.00 -2.59
C PHE A 333 9.25 -3.99 -3.72
N ALA A 334 8.23 -4.85 -3.56
CA ALA A 334 7.82 -5.79 -4.61
C ALA A 334 7.40 -5.08 -5.90
N GLN A 335 6.69 -3.96 -5.79
CA GLN A 335 6.28 -3.15 -6.94
C GLN A 335 7.48 -2.62 -7.73
N ALA A 336 8.57 -2.24 -7.07
CA ALA A 336 9.83 -1.82 -7.71
C ALA A 336 10.45 -2.94 -8.54
N LEU A 337 10.24 -4.19 -8.11
CA LEU A 337 10.77 -5.40 -8.75
C LEU A 337 9.79 -6.04 -9.75
N ASP A 338 8.74 -5.33 -10.17
CA ASP A 338 7.64 -5.86 -11.00
C ASP A 338 6.97 -7.11 -10.38
N GLY A 339 6.88 -7.14 -9.04
CA GLY A 339 6.29 -8.20 -8.25
C GLY A 339 4.99 -7.80 -7.56
N ASN A 340 4.34 -8.79 -6.98
CA ASN A 340 3.15 -8.65 -6.15
C ASN A 340 3.34 -9.43 -4.84
N VAL A 341 2.52 -9.07 -3.86
CA VAL A 341 2.53 -9.65 -2.52
C VAL A 341 1.23 -10.43 -2.31
N PHE A 342 1.35 -11.63 -1.76
CA PHE A 342 0.27 -12.58 -1.55
C PHE A 342 0.41 -13.22 -0.18
N HIS A 343 -0.67 -13.81 0.35
CA HIS A 343 -0.61 -14.76 1.46
C HIS A 343 -0.79 -16.20 0.96
N TYR A 344 -0.37 -17.17 1.75
CA TYR A 344 -0.66 -18.58 1.49
C TYR A 344 -1.33 -19.23 2.68
N ARG A 345 -2.41 -19.94 2.44
CA ARG A 345 -3.04 -20.81 3.44
C ARG A 345 -3.73 -21.97 2.73
N ASP A 346 -3.45 -23.19 3.19
CA ASP A 346 -4.09 -24.38 2.66
C ASP A 346 -5.10 -25.02 3.63
N LYS A 347 -5.73 -26.11 3.19
CA LYS A 347 -6.72 -26.84 3.99
C LYS A 347 -6.14 -27.56 5.21
N THR A 348 -4.83 -27.82 5.22
CA THR A 348 -4.15 -28.48 6.35
C THR A 348 -3.78 -27.49 7.45
N GLY A 349 -4.04 -26.20 7.25
CA GLY A 349 -3.65 -25.13 8.16
C GLY A 349 -2.21 -24.67 7.99
N LEU A 350 -1.47 -25.17 6.98
CA LEU A 350 -0.17 -24.62 6.64
C LEU A 350 -0.36 -23.27 6.00
N GLU A 351 0.33 -22.26 6.52
CA GLU A 351 0.22 -20.86 6.08
C GLU A 351 1.60 -20.24 5.89
N CYS A 352 1.63 -19.14 5.17
CA CYS A 352 2.77 -18.25 5.05
C CYS A 352 2.23 -16.82 5.02
N ASP A 353 2.72 -16.00 5.93
CA ASP A 353 2.21 -14.64 6.12
C ASP A 353 2.32 -13.84 4.81
N THR A 354 3.44 -13.99 4.10
CA THR A 354 3.68 -13.23 2.87
C THR A 354 4.50 -14.00 1.84
N VAL A 355 4.04 -13.97 0.60
CA VAL A 355 4.77 -14.46 -0.58
C VAL A 355 5.00 -13.29 -1.51
N VAL A 356 6.25 -12.91 -1.75
CA VAL A 356 6.62 -11.94 -2.79
C VAL A 356 6.89 -12.70 -4.08
N HIS A 357 6.07 -12.46 -5.11
CA HIS A 357 6.17 -13.17 -6.38
C HIS A 357 6.43 -12.17 -7.53
N LEU A 358 7.55 -12.34 -8.21
CA LEU A 358 7.98 -11.50 -9.31
C LEU A 358 7.41 -12.00 -10.65
N ARG A 359 7.29 -11.09 -11.62
CA ARG A 359 6.76 -11.42 -12.95
C ARG A 359 7.60 -12.46 -13.71
N ASN A 360 8.90 -12.57 -13.42
CA ASN A 360 9.80 -13.57 -14.01
C ASN A 360 9.64 -14.99 -13.44
N GLY A 361 8.72 -15.16 -12.48
CA GLY A 361 8.42 -16.42 -11.81
C GLY A 361 9.30 -16.73 -10.59
N ASP A 362 10.20 -15.84 -10.21
CA ASP A 362 10.93 -15.92 -8.94
C ASP A 362 10.00 -15.51 -7.79
N TYR A 363 10.15 -16.15 -6.63
CA TYR A 363 9.37 -15.81 -5.45
C TYR A 363 10.15 -16.10 -4.16
N GLY A 364 9.83 -15.33 -3.12
CA GLY A 364 10.33 -15.50 -1.75
C GLY A 364 9.18 -15.81 -0.79
N LEU A 365 9.43 -16.65 0.20
CA LEU A 365 8.49 -17.00 1.26
C LEU A 365 8.92 -16.27 2.54
N ILE A 366 8.00 -15.59 3.20
CA ILE A 366 8.29 -14.71 4.32
C ILE A 366 7.29 -14.97 5.45
N GLU A 367 7.82 -15.24 6.64
CA GLU A 367 7.07 -15.22 7.91
C GLU A 367 7.39 -13.93 8.65
N ILE A 368 6.39 -13.32 9.28
CA ILE A 368 6.50 -12.06 10.01
C ILE A 368 6.32 -12.35 11.50
N LYS A 369 7.32 -12.01 12.31
CA LYS A 369 7.33 -12.30 13.75
C LYS A 369 7.84 -11.08 14.53
N ILE A 370 7.34 -10.85 15.71
CA ILE A 370 7.85 -9.75 16.56
C ILE A 370 9.35 -9.94 16.83
N GLY A 371 9.80 -11.18 17.04
CA GLY A 371 11.16 -11.56 17.37
C GLY A 371 11.18 -12.62 18.46
N GLY A 372 12.39 -12.98 18.90
CA GLY A 372 12.63 -14.01 19.90
C GLY A 372 12.82 -15.40 19.28
N ASP A 373 13.75 -16.17 19.89
CA ASP A 373 14.25 -17.44 19.33
C ASP A 373 13.13 -18.42 19.03
N LYS A 374 12.16 -18.56 19.91
CA LYS A 374 11.04 -19.50 19.73
C LYS A 374 10.21 -19.19 18.49
N LEU A 375 9.82 -17.94 18.29
CA LEU A 375 9.02 -17.52 17.12
C LEU A 375 9.82 -17.64 15.82
N ILE A 376 11.13 -17.37 15.88
CA ILE A 376 12.04 -17.56 14.74
C ILE A 376 12.14 -19.04 14.37
N GLU A 377 12.30 -19.93 15.34
CA GLU A 377 12.34 -21.39 15.10
C GLU A 377 11.02 -21.90 14.49
N GLU A 378 9.89 -21.51 15.06
CA GLU A 378 8.56 -21.89 14.54
C GLU A 378 8.36 -21.40 13.10
N GLY A 379 8.70 -20.13 12.82
CA GLY A 379 8.62 -19.55 11.47
C GLY A 379 9.54 -20.26 10.47
N ALA A 380 10.79 -20.54 10.85
CA ALA A 380 11.73 -21.28 10.00
C ALA A 380 11.25 -22.67 9.66
N ALA A 381 10.73 -23.40 10.65
CA ALA A 381 10.17 -24.73 10.44
C ALA A 381 8.95 -24.70 9.48
N ASN A 382 8.10 -23.69 9.63
CA ASN A 382 6.91 -23.49 8.79
C ASN A 382 7.30 -23.19 7.33
N LEU A 383 8.22 -22.25 7.10
CA LEU A 383 8.72 -21.92 5.77
C LEU A 383 9.36 -23.13 5.06
N LYS A 384 10.16 -23.90 5.77
CA LYS A 384 10.77 -25.14 5.22
C LYS A 384 9.73 -26.17 4.84
N LYS A 385 8.73 -26.37 5.70
CA LYS A 385 7.61 -27.29 5.41
C LYS A 385 6.83 -26.86 4.16
N LEU A 386 6.58 -25.57 4.00
CA LEU A 386 5.93 -25.06 2.80
C LEU A 386 6.81 -25.23 1.57
N SER A 387 8.10 -24.86 1.65
CA SER A 387 9.05 -25.02 0.55
C SER A 387 9.15 -26.46 0.05
N GLN A 388 9.14 -27.45 0.95
CA GLN A 388 9.15 -28.88 0.60
C GLN A 388 7.84 -29.36 -0.06
N LYS A 389 6.72 -28.68 0.21
CA LYS A 389 5.41 -29.01 -0.35
C LYS A 389 5.21 -28.50 -1.78
N ILE A 390 6.01 -27.54 -2.21
CA ILE A 390 5.92 -26.95 -3.54
C ILE A 390 6.46 -27.96 -4.59
N ASP A 391 5.65 -28.19 -5.62
CA ASP A 391 6.00 -29.07 -6.74
C ASP A 391 6.99 -28.37 -7.69
N THR A 392 8.28 -28.60 -7.48
CA THR A 392 9.36 -27.99 -8.27
C THR A 392 9.44 -28.48 -9.71
N THR A 393 8.63 -29.46 -10.10
CA THR A 393 8.49 -29.84 -11.52
C THR A 393 7.59 -28.87 -12.28
N LYS A 394 6.78 -28.06 -11.57
CA LYS A 394 5.81 -27.12 -12.14
C LYS A 394 6.19 -25.66 -11.96
N MET A 395 7.02 -25.35 -10.99
CA MET A 395 7.50 -24.01 -10.73
C MET A 395 8.90 -24.03 -10.12
N LYS A 396 9.57 -22.87 -10.10
CA LYS A 396 10.89 -22.76 -9.46
C LYS A 396 10.82 -23.04 -7.95
N SER A 397 11.94 -23.41 -7.36
CA SER A 397 12.10 -23.36 -5.91
C SER A 397 12.05 -21.92 -5.42
N PRO A 398 11.64 -21.66 -4.17
CA PRO A 398 11.73 -20.30 -3.62
C PRO A 398 13.16 -19.77 -3.70
N SER A 399 13.32 -18.52 -4.11
CA SER A 399 14.63 -17.86 -4.18
C SER A 399 15.23 -17.68 -2.79
N PHE A 400 14.38 -17.44 -1.79
CA PHE A 400 14.77 -17.35 -0.39
C PHE A 400 13.60 -17.69 0.54
N LEU A 401 13.97 -18.05 1.77
CA LEU A 401 13.08 -18.18 2.92
C LEU A 401 13.51 -17.13 3.94
N MET A 402 12.61 -16.28 4.43
CA MET A 402 12.95 -15.17 5.31
C MET A 402 11.97 -15.05 6.48
N ILE A 403 12.51 -14.83 7.66
CA ILE A 403 11.75 -14.35 8.81
C ILE A 403 12.01 -12.85 8.94
N LEU A 404 10.97 -12.05 8.77
CA LEU A 404 11.01 -10.62 8.94
C LEU A 404 10.62 -10.29 10.39
N THR A 405 11.51 -9.63 11.13
CA THR A 405 11.31 -9.40 12.56
C THR A 405 11.15 -7.91 12.90
N ALA A 406 10.38 -7.62 13.95
CA ALA A 406 10.28 -6.27 14.50
C ALA A 406 11.59 -5.87 15.19
N VAL A 407 12.14 -6.78 15.98
CA VAL A 407 13.35 -6.57 16.77
C VAL A 407 14.38 -7.65 16.49
N GLY A 408 15.61 -7.40 16.89
CA GLY A 408 16.78 -8.25 16.70
C GLY A 408 17.99 -7.35 16.44
N SER A 409 19.14 -7.68 17.02
CA SER A 409 20.33 -6.81 16.91
C SER A 409 20.93 -6.81 15.50
N PHE A 410 20.73 -7.89 14.73
CA PHE A 410 21.31 -7.98 13.38
C PHE A 410 20.51 -8.90 12.46
N ALA A 411 20.65 -8.65 11.14
CA ALA A 411 20.26 -9.58 10.10
C ALA A 411 21.32 -10.69 9.97
N TYR A 412 20.88 -11.94 9.79
CA TYR A 412 21.79 -13.08 9.60
C TYR A 412 21.11 -14.19 8.79
N ARG A 413 21.95 -15.10 8.28
CA ARG A 413 21.50 -16.36 7.67
C ARG A 413 21.72 -17.50 8.65
N ARG A 414 20.67 -18.24 8.94
CA ARG A 414 20.71 -19.44 9.78
C ARG A 414 21.46 -20.59 9.06
N GLU A 415 21.92 -21.57 9.83
CA GLU A 415 22.55 -22.78 9.29
C GLU A 415 21.64 -23.56 8.35
N ASP A 416 20.33 -23.54 8.58
CA ASP A 416 19.32 -24.19 7.74
C ASP A 416 18.95 -23.39 6.47
N GLY A 417 19.62 -22.27 6.22
CA GLY A 417 19.51 -21.44 5.04
C GLY A 417 18.43 -20.35 5.11
N VAL A 418 17.61 -20.30 6.16
CA VAL A 418 16.58 -19.28 6.36
C VAL A 418 17.25 -17.95 6.78
N TYR A 419 16.83 -16.86 6.17
CA TYR A 419 17.28 -15.52 6.56
C TYR A 419 16.42 -14.99 7.71
N VAL A 420 17.05 -14.32 8.66
CA VAL A 420 16.39 -13.54 9.72
C VAL A 420 16.76 -12.09 9.52
N VAL A 421 15.78 -11.25 9.25
CA VAL A 421 16.01 -9.84 8.88
C VAL A 421 15.09 -8.95 9.71
N PRO A 422 15.64 -8.08 10.56
CA PRO A 422 14.86 -7.01 11.17
C PRO A 422 14.35 -6.04 10.11
N ILE A 423 13.10 -5.58 10.23
CA ILE A 423 12.47 -4.66 9.26
C ILE A 423 13.27 -3.36 9.10
N GLY A 424 13.92 -2.89 10.17
CA GLY A 424 14.80 -1.72 10.17
C GLY A 424 16.08 -1.87 9.33
N CYS A 425 16.32 -3.05 8.73
CA CYS A 425 17.45 -3.28 7.83
C CYS A 425 17.00 -3.40 6.34
N LEU A 426 15.71 -3.48 6.05
CA LEU A 426 15.21 -3.85 4.72
C LEU A 426 14.99 -2.63 3.82
N LYS A 427 15.31 -2.80 2.50
CA LYS A 427 14.94 -1.91 1.41
C LYS A 427 14.52 -2.70 0.16
N ASP A 428 14.16 -2.01 -0.94
CA ASP A 428 13.84 -2.54 -2.27
C ASP A 428 15.00 -3.30 -2.96
#